data_9d3d5a44479a2c7636922f1c66c5ce50
#
_entry.id   9d3d5a44479a2c7636922f1c66c5ce50
#
_cell.length_a   1.000
_cell.length_b   1.000
_cell.length_c   1.000
_cell.angle_alpha   90.00
_cell.angle_beta   90.00
_cell.angle_gamma   90.00
#
_symmetry.space_group_name_H-M   'P 1'
#
loop_
_entity.id
_entity.type
_entity.pdbx_description
1 polymer ?
#
loop_
_entity_poly.entity_id
_entity_poly.type
_entity_poly.pdbx_seq_one_letter_code
_entity_poly.pdbx_strand_id
1 'polypeptide(L)'
;MAAQTVEEKNKELVTAFYELAINQKRPTESAAKYIGLPYTQHNPEVPRNGPEGFIQFVDGMFKKHPDLKVTIHKVMADGEFVALHVHLKRNDSDPGIAVAEFFRVGNGKIVEHWDVMQPVPEKTASGNSMF
;
A
#
# COMPACT_ATOMS: atom_id res chain seq x y z
N MET A 1 13.07 8.04 -27.88
CA MET A 1 12.10 7.83 -26.78
C MET A 1 12.50 8.66 -25.56
N ALA A 2 11.55 9.31 -24.94
CA ALA A 2 11.80 10.04 -23.72
C ALA A 2 12.11 9.07 -22.57
N ALA A 3 13.07 9.44 -21.71
CA ALA A 3 13.32 8.71 -20.48
C ALA A 3 12.14 8.86 -19.52
N GLN A 4 11.89 7.86 -18.68
CA GLN A 4 10.89 7.95 -17.62
C GLN A 4 11.24 9.09 -16.65
N THR A 5 10.21 9.81 -16.20
CA THR A 5 10.37 10.78 -15.12
C THR A 5 10.62 10.06 -13.80
N VAL A 6 11.08 10.79 -12.79
CA VAL A 6 11.25 10.25 -11.44
C VAL A 6 9.90 9.81 -10.87
N GLU A 7 8.83 10.57 -11.16
CA GLU A 7 7.47 10.23 -10.73
C GLU A 7 6.97 8.93 -11.36
N GLU A 8 7.23 8.72 -12.65
CA GLU A 8 6.86 7.47 -13.33
C GLU A 8 7.56 6.27 -12.74
N LYS A 9 8.87 6.38 -12.49
CA LYS A 9 9.66 5.32 -11.85
C LYS A 9 9.16 5.02 -10.44
N ASN A 10 8.85 6.06 -9.67
CA ASN A 10 8.38 5.91 -8.29
C ASN A 10 6.99 5.28 -8.24
N LYS A 11 6.10 5.63 -9.17
CA LYS A 11 4.78 4.98 -9.28
C LYS A 11 4.91 3.49 -9.56
N GLU A 12 5.77 3.12 -10.50
CA GLU A 12 6.01 1.71 -10.83
C GLU A 12 6.59 0.95 -9.65
N LEU A 13 7.57 1.54 -8.96
CA LEU A 13 8.21 0.93 -7.79
C LEU A 13 7.20 0.64 -6.68
N VAL A 14 6.40 1.63 -6.31
CA VAL A 14 5.43 1.52 -5.22
C VAL A 14 4.31 0.56 -5.58
N THR A 15 3.81 0.60 -6.82
CA THR A 15 2.79 -0.32 -7.31
C THR A 15 3.30 -1.76 -7.28
N ALA A 16 4.51 -2.00 -7.77
CA ALA A 16 5.12 -3.33 -7.75
C ALA A 16 5.30 -3.86 -6.32
N PHE A 17 5.77 -3.01 -5.42
CA PHE A 17 5.89 -3.34 -3.99
C PHE A 17 4.54 -3.79 -3.40
N TYR A 18 3.51 -2.99 -3.62
CA TYR A 18 2.19 -3.22 -3.05
C TYR A 18 1.55 -4.50 -3.58
N GLU A 19 1.60 -4.70 -4.90
CA GLU A 19 1.06 -5.90 -5.55
C GLU A 19 1.78 -7.17 -5.10
N LEU A 20 3.09 -7.16 -5.05
CA LEU A 20 3.87 -8.32 -4.62
C LEU A 20 3.61 -8.66 -3.16
N ALA A 21 3.58 -7.65 -2.29
CA ALA A 21 3.37 -7.86 -0.87
C ALA A 21 1.97 -8.40 -0.55
N ILE A 22 0.92 -7.80 -1.16
CA ILE A 22 -0.46 -8.05 -0.76
C ILE A 22 -1.14 -9.06 -1.67
N ASN A 23 -1.28 -8.78 -2.97
CA ASN A 23 -2.03 -9.66 -3.87
C ASN A 23 -1.31 -10.97 -4.16
N GLN A 24 0.02 -10.94 -4.26
CA GLN A 24 0.83 -12.15 -4.41
C GLN A 24 1.22 -12.79 -3.07
N LYS A 25 0.89 -12.14 -1.95
CA LYS A 25 1.11 -12.66 -0.59
C LYS A 25 2.58 -12.96 -0.30
N ARG A 26 3.48 -12.07 -0.76
CA ARG A 26 4.93 -12.22 -0.58
C ARG A 26 5.54 -10.99 0.10
N PRO A 27 5.11 -10.66 1.34
CA PRO A 27 5.59 -9.45 2.00
C PRO A 27 7.09 -9.45 2.30
N THR A 28 7.65 -10.59 2.66
CA THR A 28 9.10 -10.70 2.94
C THR A 28 9.93 -10.42 1.68
N GLU A 29 9.56 -11.04 0.56
CA GLU A 29 10.24 -10.82 -0.72
C GLU A 29 10.10 -9.37 -1.18
N SER A 30 8.89 -8.81 -1.07
CA SER A 30 8.63 -7.44 -1.47
C SER A 30 9.40 -6.43 -0.63
N ALA A 31 9.43 -6.64 0.69
CA ALA A 31 10.20 -5.80 1.59
C ALA A 31 11.70 -5.85 1.26
N ALA A 32 12.25 -7.03 1.03
CA ALA A 32 13.67 -7.19 0.69
C ALA A 32 14.02 -6.49 -0.62
N LYS A 33 13.10 -6.49 -1.58
CA LYS A 33 13.35 -5.93 -2.91
C LYS A 33 13.16 -4.41 -2.96
N TYR A 34 12.18 -3.87 -2.25
CA TYR A 34 11.71 -2.50 -2.45
C TYR A 34 11.89 -1.55 -1.26
N ILE A 35 12.02 -2.06 -0.03
CA ILE A 35 12.18 -1.20 1.15
C ILE A 35 13.65 -0.87 1.37
N GLY A 36 13.94 0.41 1.54
CA GLY A 36 15.27 0.91 1.92
C GLY A 36 15.37 1.09 3.43
N LEU A 37 16.59 1.30 3.90
CA LEU A 37 16.89 1.51 5.31
C LEU A 37 17.52 2.89 5.52
N PRO A 38 17.14 3.62 6.58
CA PRO A 38 16.06 3.31 7.53
C PRO A 38 14.67 3.46 6.88
N TYR A 39 13.69 2.74 7.41
CA TYR A 39 12.30 2.82 6.97
C TYR A 39 11.43 3.27 8.14
N THR A 40 10.72 4.39 7.96
CA THR A 40 9.87 4.98 9.00
C THR A 40 8.40 4.68 8.72
N GLN A 41 7.70 4.14 9.72
CA GLN A 41 6.31 3.74 9.62
C GLN A 41 5.42 4.66 10.45
N HIS A 42 4.38 5.23 9.81
CA HIS A 42 3.40 6.09 10.49
C HIS A 42 2.01 5.46 10.63
N ASN A 43 1.81 4.23 10.12
CA ASN A 43 0.56 3.52 10.41
C ASN A 43 0.52 3.14 11.88
N PRO A 44 -0.51 3.59 12.65
CA PRO A 44 -0.54 3.39 14.11
C PRO A 44 -0.69 1.94 14.54
N GLU A 45 -1.07 1.04 13.64
CA GLU A 45 -1.24 -0.38 13.94
C GLU A 45 0.01 -1.22 13.63
N VAL A 46 0.97 -0.67 12.91
CA VAL A 46 2.22 -1.38 12.61
C VAL A 46 3.16 -1.26 13.80
N PRO A 47 3.65 -2.39 14.35
CA PRO A 47 4.27 -2.39 15.67
C PRO A 47 5.62 -1.69 15.77
N ARG A 48 6.31 -1.45 14.64
CA ARG A 48 7.64 -0.82 14.66
C ARG A 48 8.08 -0.36 13.28
N ASN A 49 9.11 0.47 13.26
CA ASN A 49 9.81 0.85 12.03
C ASN A 49 10.52 -0.34 11.40
N GLY A 50 10.99 -0.15 10.17
CA GLY A 50 11.76 -1.15 9.46
C GLY A 50 10.90 -2.18 8.71
N PRO A 51 11.52 -2.96 7.83
CA PRO A 51 10.80 -3.96 7.05
C PRO A 51 10.15 -5.05 7.92
N GLU A 52 10.73 -5.37 9.08
CA GLU A 52 10.18 -6.38 9.99
C GLU A 52 8.80 -5.99 10.50
N GLY A 53 8.58 -4.72 10.83
CA GLY A 53 7.28 -4.22 11.27
C GLY A 53 6.21 -4.39 10.20
N PHE A 54 6.54 -4.03 8.97
CA PHE A 54 5.68 -4.21 7.81
C PHE A 54 5.35 -5.70 7.58
N ILE A 55 6.36 -6.56 7.56
CA ILE A 55 6.20 -8.00 7.34
C ILE A 55 5.30 -8.61 8.42
N GLN A 56 5.57 -8.30 9.68
CA GLN A 56 4.79 -8.79 10.82
C GLN A 56 3.32 -8.38 10.70
N PHE A 57 3.05 -7.14 10.33
CA PHE A 57 1.70 -6.61 10.19
C PHE A 57 0.95 -7.31 9.04
N VAL A 58 1.57 -7.44 7.87
CA VAL A 58 0.95 -8.06 6.70
C VAL A 58 0.72 -9.56 6.92
N ASP A 59 1.67 -10.27 7.49
CA ASP A 59 1.51 -11.68 7.83
C ASP A 59 0.37 -11.88 8.83
N GLY A 60 0.23 -10.96 9.79
CA GLY A 60 -0.88 -10.98 10.74
C GLY A 60 -2.24 -10.80 10.07
N MET A 61 -2.32 -9.93 9.08
CA MET A 61 -3.54 -9.75 8.29
C MET A 61 -3.91 -11.01 7.52
N PHE A 62 -2.95 -11.68 6.90
CA PHE A 62 -3.20 -12.91 6.15
C PHE A 62 -3.62 -14.07 7.05
N LYS A 63 -3.11 -14.14 8.27
CA LYS A 63 -3.56 -15.16 9.24
C LYS A 63 -5.02 -15.00 9.60
N LYS A 64 -5.47 -13.74 9.76
CA LYS A 64 -6.87 -13.43 10.07
C LYS A 64 -7.77 -13.51 8.84
N HIS A 65 -7.24 -13.11 7.69
CA HIS A 65 -8.00 -12.95 6.44
C HIS A 65 -7.21 -13.54 5.27
N PRO A 66 -7.24 -14.90 5.11
CA PRO A 66 -6.44 -15.55 4.04
C PRO A 66 -6.80 -15.11 2.63
N ASP A 67 -8.03 -14.61 2.42
CA ASP A 67 -8.54 -14.18 1.10
C ASP A 67 -8.40 -12.67 0.87
N LEU A 68 -7.66 -11.99 1.73
CA LEU A 68 -7.46 -10.54 1.63
C LEU A 68 -6.86 -10.17 0.28
N LYS A 69 -7.45 -9.14 -0.34
CA LYS A 69 -7.02 -8.58 -1.63
C LYS A 69 -7.10 -7.08 -1.60
N VAL A 70 -6.32 -6.44 -2.47
CA VAL A 70 -6.39 -5.00 -2.70
C VAL A 70 -6.59 -4.71 -4.18
N THR A 71 -7.32 -3.62 -4.46
CA THR A 71 -7.42 -3.04 -5.80
C THR A 71 -6.91 -1.62 -5.73
N ILE A 72 -5.91 -1.31 -6.54
CA ILE A 72 -5.38 0.06 -6.64
C ILE A 72 -6.20 0.80 -7.68
N HIS A 73 -6.96 1.80 -7.25
CA HIS A 73 -7.84 2.58 -8.12
C HIS A 73 -7.14 3.79 -8.72
N LYS A 74 -6.26 4.43 -7.98
CA LYS A 74 -5.54 5.64 -8.43
C LYS A 74 -4.11 5.60 -7.93
N VAL A 75 -3.20 6.07 -8.77
CA VAL A 75 -1.77 6.22 -8.45
C VAL A 75 -1.36 7.61 -8.87
N MET A 76 -0.78 8.37 -7.95
CA MET A 76 -0.29 9.72 -8.21
C MET A 76 1.09 9.87 -7.61
N ALA A 77 1.93 10.69 -8.22
CA ALA A 77 3.25 10.97 -7.70
C ALA A 77 3.62 12.43 -7.88
N ASP A 78 4.32 12.97 -6.90
CA ASP A 78 4.89 14.30 -6.92
C ASP A 78 6.27 14.23 -6.27
N GLY A 79 7.32 14.41 -7.09
CA GLY A 79 8.69 14.25 -6.63
C GLY A 79 8.92 12.85 -6.05
N GLU A 80 9.38 12.81 -4.82
CA GLU A 80 9.68 11.56 -4.12
C GLU A 80 8.46 10.90 -3.44
N PHE A 81 7.28 11.54 -3.48
CA PHE A 81 6.06 11.04 -2.86
C PHE A 81 5.16 10.34 -3.86
N VAL A 82 4.59 9.20 -3.45
CA VAL A 82 3.59 8.46 -4.22
C VAL A 82 2.36 8.23 -3.37
N ALA A 83 1.18 8.51 -3.93
CA ALA A 83 -0.10 8.27 -3.29
C ALA A 83 -0.87 7.18 -4.05
N LEU A 84 -1.45 6.24 -3.31
CA LEU A 84 -2.35 5.23 -3.85
C LEU A 84 -3.73 5.41 -3.23
N HIS A 85 -4.78 5.27 -4.03
CA HIS A 85 -6.15 5.12 -3.54
C HIS A 85 -6.54 3.66 -3.72
N VAL A 86 -6.77 2.96 -2.61
CA VAL A 86 -6.84 1.50 -2.57
C VAL A 86 -8.15 1.03 -1.96
N HIS A 87 -8.72 -0.03 -2.51
CA HIS A 87 -9.81 -0.79 -1.91
C HIS A 87 -9.26 -2.09 -1.34
N LEU A 88 -9.29 -2.25 -0.02
CA LEU A 88 -8.88 -3.46 0.67
C LEU A 88 -10.13 -4.27 1.03
N LYS A 89 -10.17 -5.55 0.66
CA LYS A 89 -11.26 -6.47 1.00
C LYS A 89 -10.68 -7.70 1.69
N ARG A 90 -11.29 -8.08 2.81
CA ARG A 90 -10.87 -9.26 3.58
C ARG A 90 -11.36 -10.56 2.94
N ASN A 91 -12.45 -10.49 2.16
CA ASN A 91 -13.01 -11.58 1.35
C ASN A 91 -13.95 -10.98 0.30
N ASP A 92 -14.49 -11.82 -0.59
CA ASP A 92 -15.31 -11.36 -1.72
C ASP A 92 -16.62 -10.69 -1.29
N SER A 93 -17.17 -11.04 -0.12
CA SER A 93 -18.42 -10.45 0.39
C SER A 93 -18.20 -9.24 1.31
N ASP A 94 -16.96 -8.90 1.62
CA ASP A 94 -16.63 -7.76 2.47
C ASP A 94 -16.79 -6.45 1.68
N PRO A 95 -17.55 -5.46 2.19
CA PRO A 95 -17.54 -4.13 1.58
C PRO A 95 -16.16 -3.50 1.57
N GLY A 96 -15.33 -3.82 2.54
CA GLY A 96 -13.93 -3.45 2.60
C GLY A 96 -13.64 -2.12 3.24
N ILE A 97 -12.43 -1.66 2.97
CA ILE A 97 -11.88 -0.43 3.53
C ILE A 97 -11.27 0.38 2.38
N ALA A 98 -11.60 1.66 2.33
CA ALA A 98 -10.91 2.61 1.46
C ALA A 98 -9.64 3.07 2.18
N VAL A 99 -8.50 2.97 1.51
CA VAL A 99 -7.21 3.33 2.08
C VAL A 99 -6.55 4.39 1.19
N ALA A 100 -6.13 5.48 1.81
CA ALA A 100 -5.22 6.44 1.18
C ALA A 100 -3.81 6.11 1.68
N GLU A 101 -2.98 5.61 0.78
CA GLU A 101 -1.61 5.21 1.06
C GLU A 101 -0.64 6.26 0.57
N PHE A 102 0.35 6.63 1.39
CA PHE A 102 1.38 7.59 1.00
C PHE A 102 2.75 6.98 1.27
N PHE A 103 3.62 7.08 0.27
CA PHE A 103 4.99 6.56 0.35
C PHE A 103 5.98 7.64 -0.02
N ARG A 104 7.14 7.64 0.64
CA ARG A 104 8.28 8.43 0.20
C ARG A 104 9.36 7.49 -0.31
N VAL A 105 9.90 7.83 -1.48
CA VAL A 105 10.95 7.05 -2.15
C VAL A 105 12.27 7.81 -2.03
N GLY A 106 13.30 7.13 -1.57
CA GLY A 106 14.65 7.68 -1.50
C GLY A 106 15.64 6.68 -2.09
N ASN A 107 16.52 7.15 -2.97
CA ASN A 107 17.54 6.31 -3.62
C ASN A 107 16.98 5.02 -4.25
N GLY A 108 15.80 5.13 -4.89
CA GLY A 108 15.16 3.99 -5.55
C GLY A 108 14.54 2.96 -4.63
N LYS A 109 14.33 3.31 -3.36
CA LYS A 109 13.72 2.43 -2.35
C LYS A 109 12.64 3.18 -1.57
N ILE A 110 11.68 2.43 -1.03
CA ILE A 110 10.62 2.99 -0.17
C ILE A 110 11.22 3.17 1.23
N VAL A 111 11.18 4.40 1.75
CA VAL A 111 11.84 4.74 3.02
C VAL A 111 10.89 5.30 4.06
N GLU A 112 9.63 5.56 3.69
CA GLU A 112 8.64 6.10 4.64
C GLU A 112 7.23 5.84 4.14
N HIS A 113 6.30 5.60 5.08
CA HIS A 113 4.91 5.25 4.77
C HIS A 113 3.93 5.87 5.76
N TRP A 114 2.82 6.39 5.22
CA TRP A 114 1.63 6.85 5.96
C TRP A 114 0.40 6.24 5.32
N ASP A 115 -0.67 6.09 6.09
CA ASP A 115 -1.97 5.77 5.52
C ASP A 115 -3.12 6.33 6.37
N VAL A 116 -4.28 6.41 5.73
CA VAL A 116 -5.54 6.78 6.37
C VAL A 116 -6.60 5.83 5.83
N MET A 117 -7.40 5.26 6.72
CA MET A 117 -8.39 4.25 6.37
C MET A 117 -9.80 4.69 6.74
N GLN A 118 -10.77 4.31 5.89
CA GLN A 118 -12.18 4.53 6.17
C GLN A 118 -12.99 3.32 5.72
N PRO A 119 -13.82 2.72 6.60
CA PRO A 119 -14.68 1.60 6.18
C PRO A 119 -15.62 2.01 5.05
N VAL A 120 -15.81 1.10 4.10
CA VAL A 120 -16.77 1.30 3.00
C VAL A 120 -18.17 0.97 3.53
N PRO A 121 -19.12 1.93 3.50
CA PRO A 121 -20.49 1.66 3.94
C PRO A 121 -21.25 0.84 2.89
N GLU A 122 -22.34 0.19 3.30
CA GLU A 122 -23.23 -0.50 2.37
C GLU A 122 -23.85 0.46 1.36
N LYS A 123 -24.15 1.68 1.81
CA LYS A 123 -24.73 2.75 0.98
C LYS A 123 -24.05 4.06 1.29
N THR A 124 -23.72 4.81 0.26
CA THR A 124 -23.22 6.19 0.40
C THR A 124 -24.39 7.18 0.28
N ALA A 125 -24.26 8.33 0.92
CA ALA A 125 -25.32 9.34 0.91
C ALA A 125 -25.65 9.84 -0.49
N SER A 126 -24.63 9.98 -1.35
CA SER A 126 -24.80 10.47 -2.72
C SER A 126 -25.16 9.37 -3.73
N GLY A 127 -25.01 8.09 -3.35
CA GLY A 127 -25.11 6.97 -4.27
C GLY A 127 -23.83 6.72 -5.07
N ASN A 128 -22.80 7.56 -4.94
CA ASN A 128 -21.51 7.36 -5.61
C ASN A 128 -20.61 6.40 -4.83
N SER A 129 -19.77 5.66 -5.56
CA SER A 129 -18.71 4.85 -4.97
C SER A 129 -17.69 5.74 -4.26
N MET A 130 -16.96 5.16 -3.30
CA MET A 130 -15.80 5.81 -2.67
C MET A 130 -14.56 5.81 -3.57
N PHE A 131 -14.62 5.15 -4.71
CA PHE A 131 -13.46 4.96 -5.59
C PHE A 131 -13.60 5.54 -6.97
#